data_087dad896b380c367582e0de558806aa
#
_entry.id   087dad896b380c367582e0de558806aa
#
_cell.length_a   1.000
_cell.length_b   1.000
_cell.length_c   1.000
_cell.angle_alpha   90.00
_cell.angle_beta   90.00
_cell.angle_gamma   90.00
#
_symmetry.space_group_name_H-M   'P 1'
#
loop_
_entity.id
_entity.type
_entity.pdbx_description
1 polymer ?
#
loop_
_entity_poly.entity_id
_entity_poly.type
_entity_poly.pdbx_seq_one_letter_code
_entity_poly.pdbx_strand_id
1 'polypeptide(L)'
;LGWVVGNAGLLGAWLIIIISFVITLCTALSMSAITTNIRIGAGGAYAIVSQALGLEVGGSLGIPRYISQGLAVTMYIFGFREGWLGIFPDHNAFLVDIIVFASLFTIAYISANLAIKTQFVIMGIIILSLVSIVIAAYDGSMHQPISESLSWGTFKGSVENGFQGTDFWIVFAVFFPAATGIMAGANMSGELKDPKQSIPKGTLWAIGVSFVIYILLAFWISRSATETELLTNYYIMVDKAYFGPIIIAGILGATFSSALASIVGSSRILYAMGEHKVLPFSKLLATTSDNGQPRNAMMVTGILIFFTLLLRNLNAVAPLVTL
;
A
#
# COMPACT_ATOMS: atom_id res chain seq x y z
N LEU A 1 12.76 -3.32 0.51
CA LEU A 1 13.70 -2.58 1.37
C LEU A 1 15.13 -3.09 1.21
N GLY A 2 15.38 -4.43 1.21
CA GLY A 2 16.72 -5.01 1.04
C GLY A 2 17.43 -4.47 -0.20
N TRP A 3 16.79 -4.54 -1.37
CA TRP A 3 17.33 -4.03 -2.63
C TRP A 3 17.65 -2.51 -2.58
N VAL A 4 16.83 -1.73 -1.86
CA VAL A 4 17.07 -0.28 -1.67
C VAL A 4 18.32 -0.04 -0.86
N VAL A 5 18.51 -0.79 0.25
CA VAL A 5 19.71 -0.71 1.09
C VAL A 5 20.94 -1.22 0.33
N GLY A 6 20.81 -2.29 -0.46
CA GLY A 6 21.89 -2.82 -1.28
C GLY A 6 22.40 -1.84 -2.33
N ASN A 7 21.50 -1.07 -2.97
CA ASN A 7 21.88 -0.08 -3.97
C ASN A 7 22.34 1.26 -3.37
N ALA A 8 21.58 1.81 -2.43
CA ALA A 8 21.82 3.14 -1.88
C ALA A 8 22.75 3.16 -0.66
N GLY A 9 23.07 1.99 -0.10
CA GLY A 9 23.72 1.88 1.21
C GLY A 9 22.79 2.34 2.35
N LEU A 10 23.26 2.25 3.58
CA LEU A 10 22.46 2.63 4.75
C LEU A 10 22.11 4.12 4.78
N LEU A 11 23.11 4.97 4.55
CA LEU A 11 22.91 6.44 4.57
C LEU A 11 22.04 6.90 3.41
N GLY A 12 22.25 6.34 2.21
CA GLY A 12 21.42 6.62 1.05
C GLY A 12 19.97 6.12 1.24
N ALA A 13 19.78 4.93 1.81
CA ALA A 13 18.47 4.40 2.14
C ALA A 13 17.75 5.26 3.20
N TRP A 14 18.45 5.69 4.26
CA TRP A 14 17.88 6.60 5.24
C TRP A 14 17.49 7.94 4.62
N LEU A 15 18.32 8.50 3.74
CA LEU A 15 17.96 9.73 3.02
C LEU A 15 16.71 9.56 2.17
N ILE A 16 16.60 8.45 1.42
CA ILE A 16 15.42 8.09 0.64
C ILE A 16 14.18 7.97 1.54
N ILE A 17 14.29 7.26 2.67
CA ILE A 17 13.21 7.11 3.64
C ILE A 17 12.79 8.49 4.17
N ILE A 18 13.74 9.32 4.61
CA ILE A 18 13.45 10.66 5.14
C ILE A 18 12.71 11.51 4.11
N ILE A 19 13.22 11.61 2.87
CA ILE A 19 12.58 12.41 1.81
C ILE A 19 11.15 11.90 1.55
N SER A 20 10.97 10.57 1.42
CA SER A 20 9.66 9.96 1.18
C SER A 20 8.67 10.30 2.30
N PHE A 21 9.09 10.16 3.55
CA PHE A 21 8.23 10.45 4.69
C PHE A 21 7.99 11.94 4.93
N VAL A 22 8.92 12.82 4.56
CA VAL A 22 8.70 14.28 4.58
C VAL A 22 7.62 14.66 3.57
N ILE A 23 7.67 14.15 2.34
CA ILE A 23 6.63 14.38 1.32
C ILE A 23 5.27 13.91 1.83
N THR A 24 5.23 12.69 2.38
CA THR A 24 4.00 12.09 2.91
C THR A 24 3.47 12.88 4.11
N LEU A 25 4.36 13.33 5.01
CA LEU A 25 4.00 14.14 6.17
C LEU A 25 3.43 15.50 5.76
N CYS A 26 4.05 16.21 4.81
CA CYS A 26 3.52 17.48 4.28
C CYS A 26 2.11 17.31 3.70
N THR A 27 1.89 16.24 2.93
CA THR A 27 0.57 15.91 2.38
C THR A 27 -0.43 15.60 3.49
N ALA A 28 -0.04 14.84 4.51
CA ALA A 28 -0.89 14.50 5.66
C ALA A 28 -1.25 15.73 6.50
N LEU A 29 -0.31 16.66 6.70
CA LEU A 29 -0.56 17.92 7.40
C LEU A 29 -1.53 18.81 6.63
N SER A 30 -1.37 18.91 5.31
CA SER A 30 -2.30 19.64 4.44
C SER A 30 -3.71 19.02 4.51
N MET A 31 -3.82 17.69 4.39
CA MET A 31 -5.09 16.97 4.54
C MET A 31 -5.69 17.19 5.93
N SER A 32 -4.89 17.16 6.98
CA SER A 32 -5.32 17.37 8.36
C SER A 32 -5.89 18.77 8.57
N ALA A 33 -5.23 19.80 8.00
CA ALA A 33 -5.72 21.17 8.07
C ALA A 33 -7.10 21.34 7.43
N ILE A 34 -7.37 20.64 6.33
CA ILE A 34 -8.67 20.68 5.65
C ILE A 34 -9.70 19.88 6.46
N THR A 35 -9.37 18.65 6.86
CA THR A 35 -10.33 17.74 7.53
C THR A 35 -10.77 18.20 8.91
N THR A 36 -9.97 18.98 9.61
CA THR A 36 -10.35 19.61 10.90
C THR A 36 -11.37 20.71 10.72
N ASN A 37 -11.33 21.44 9.61
CA ASN A 37 -12.21 22.59 9.35
C ASN A 37 -13.50 22.20 8.61
N ILE A 38 -13.42 21.25 7.67
CA ILE A 38 -14.53 20.84 6.81
C ILE A 38 -15.03 19.45 7.23
N ARG A 39 -16.35 19.26 7.29
CA ARG A 39 -16.94 17.93 7.50
C ARG A 39 -16.90 17.15 6.20
N ILE A 40 -16.00 16.18 6.10
CA ILE A 40 -15.85 15.35 4.91
C ILE A 40 -16.89 14.23 4.95
N GLY A 41 -17.69 14.13 3.87
CA GLY A 41 -18.57 12.99 3.61
C GLY A 41 -17.80 11.78 3.04
N ALA A 42 -18.51 10.81 2.48
CA ALA A 42 -17.90 9.72 1.74
C ALA A 42 -17.12 10.24 0.51
N GLY A 43 -16.09 9.51 0.08
CA GLY A 43 -15.32 9.84 -1.14
C GLY A 43 -13.91 10.37 -0.93
N GLY A 44 -13.44 10.49 0.31
CA GLY A 44 -12.03 10.78 0.64
C GLY A 44 -11.47 12.02 -0.05
N ALA A 45 -10.37 11.86 -0.79
CA ALA A 45 -9.70 12.96 -1.50
C ALA A 45 -10.61 13.68 -2.49
N TYR A 46 -11.46 12.96 -3.20
CA TYR A 46 -12.46 13.54 -4.10
C TYR A 46 -13.39 14.51 -3.36
N ALA A 47 -13.92 14.08 -2.20
CA ALA A 47 -14.82 14.92 -1.40
C ALA A 47 -14.10 16.16 -0.86
N ILE A 48 -12.83 16.03 -0.43
CA ILE A 48 -12.01 17.15 0.04
C ILE A 48 -11.85 18.20 -1.06
N VAL A 49 -11.43 17.77 -2.25
CA VAL A 49 -11.18 18.67 -3.37
C VAL A 49 -12.46 19.29 -3.91
N SER A 50 -13.53 18.50 -4.03
CA SER A 50 -14.85 19.00 -4.48
C SER A 50 -15.41 20.08 -3.58
N GLN A 51 -15.23 19.95 -2.25
CA GLN A 51 -15.69 20.95 -1.28
C GLN A 51 -14.81 22.20 -1.25
N ALA A 52 -13.50 22.05 -1.50
CA ALA A 52 -12.55 23.16 -1.45
C ALA A 52 -12.50 23.95 -2.77
N LEU A 53 -12.57 23.30 -3.92
CA LEU A 53 -12.32 23.88 -5.25
C LEU A 53 -13.50 23.75 -6.23
N GLY A 54 -14.61 23.15 -5.78
CA GLY A 54 -15.78 22.94 -6.60
C GLY A 54 -15.85 21.58 -7.30
N LEU A 55 -17.05 21.24 -7.80
CA LEU A 55 -17.33 19.91 -8.37
C LEU A 55 -16.59 19.64 -9.69
N GLU A 56 -16.30 20.67 -10.47
CA GLU A 56 -15.58 20.54 -11.75
C GLU A 56 -14.14 20.05 -11.50
N VAL A 57 -13.43 20.72 -10.59
CA VAL A 57 -12.06 20.34 -10.19
C VAL A 57 -12.08 19.00 -9.45
N GLY A 58 -13.04 18.80 -8.55
CA GLY A 58 -13.23 17.52 -7.87
C GLY A 58 -13.45 16.37 -8.84
N GLY A 59 -14.30 16.54 -9.85
CA GLY A 59 -14.58 15.53 -10.87
C GLY A 59 -13.38 15.19 -11.74
N SER A 60 -12.60 16.19 -12.14
CA SER A 60 -11.39 16.00 -12.94
C SER A 60 -10.30 15.18 -12.21
N LEU A 61 -10.23 15.29 -10.88
CA LEU A 61 -9.33 14.50 -10.04
C LEU A 61 -9.96 13.18 -9.58
N GLY A 62 -11.27 13.15 -9.40
CA GLY A 62 -12.01 12.00 -8.88
C GLY A 62 -11.97 10.80 -9.81
N ILE A 63 -12.12 11.01 -11.12
CA ILE A 63 -12.12 9.95 -12.13
C ILE A 63 -10.76 9.26 -12.22
N PRO A 64 -9.62 9.95 -12.44
CA PRO A 64 -8.31 9.31 -12.43
C PRO A 64 -8.02 8.63 -11.09
N ARG A 65 -8.39 9.27 -9.98
CA ARG A 65 -8.19 8.70 -8.64
C ARG A 65 -8.97 7.41 -8.42
N TYR A 66 -10.21 7.34 -8.89
CA TYR A 66 -11.02 6.13 -8.84
C TYR A 66 -10.39 5.00 -9.64
N ILE A 67 -9.98 5.28 -10.88
CA ILE A 67 -9.34 4.30 -11.77
C ILE A 67 -8.02 3.81 -11.16
N SER A 68 -7.14 4.72 -10.77
CA SER A 68 -5.85 4.41 -10.13
C SER A 68 -6.04 3.54 -8.87
N GLN A 69 -7.00 3.87 -8.01
CA GLN A 69 -7.29 3.11 -6.79
C GLN A 69 -7.83 1.70 -7.12
N GLY A 70 -8.66 1.56 -8.16
CA GLY A 70 -9.15 0.27 -8.64
C GLY A 70 -8.04 -0.60 -9.23
N LEU A 71 -7.15 0.00 -10.04
CA LEU A 71 -5.98 -0.67 -10.60
C LEU A 71 -4.97 -1.08 -9.52
N ALA A 72 -4.84 -0.29 -8.45
CA ALA A 72 -3.98 -0.63 -7.31
C ALA A 72 -4.41 -1.94 -6.64
N VAL A 73 -5.72 -2.26 -6.61
CA VAL A 73 -6.18 -3.57 -6.11
C VAL A 73 -5.56 -4.71 -6.90
N THR A 74 -5.55 -4.62 -8.23
CA THR A 74 -4.93 -5.62 -9.12
C THR A 74 -3.44 -5.76 -8.86
N MET A 75 -2.72 -4.64 -8.67
CA MET A 75 -1.31 -4.67 -8.27
C MET A 75 -1.08 -5.43 -6.97
N TYR A 76 -1.90 -5.17 -5.94
CA TYR A 76 -1.78 -5.87 -4.65
C TYR A 76 -2.12 -7.35 -4.75
N ILE A 77 -3.07 -7.74 -5.61
CA ILE A 77 -3.38 -9.15 -5.88
C ILE A 77 -2.17 -9.84 -6.55
N PHE A 78 -1.53 -9.18 -7.52
CA PHE A 78 -0.32 -9.72 -8.14
C PHE A 78 0.84 -9.78 -7.16
N GLY A 79 1.00 -8.77 -6.28
CA GLY A 79 1.99 -8.82 -5.19
C GLY A 79 1.74 -9.98 -4.20
N PHE A 80 0.47 -10.26 -3.87
CA PHE A 80 0.10 -11.43 -3.08
C PHE A 80 0.47 -12.73 -3.82
N ARG A 81 0.12 -12.84 -5.11
CA ARG A 81 0.45 -13.99 -5.94
C ARG A 81 1.94 -14.27 -5.97
N GLU A 82 2.78 -13.27 -6.19
CA GLU A 82 4.25 -13.44 -6.19
C GLU A 82 4.74 -14.00 -4.86
N GLY A 83 4.28 -13.45 -3.72
CA GLY A 83 4.60 -13.97 -2.41
C GLY A 83 4.08 -15.40 -2.19
N TRP A 84 2.89 -15.73 -2.68
CA TRP A 84 2.31 -17.06 -2.59
C TRP A 84 3.06 -18.09 -3.42
N LEU A 85 3.38 -17.77 -4.68
CA LEU A 85 4.12 -18.66 -5.56
C LEU A 85 5.57 -18.86 -5.13
N GLY A 86 6.13 -17.93 -4.36
CA GLY A 86 7.43 -18.13 -3.69
C GLY A 86 7.41 -19.29 -2.68
N ILE A 87 6.24 -19.65 -2.13
CA ILE A 87 6.07 -20.78 -1.21
C ILE A 87 5.56 -22.02 -1.96
N PHE A 88 4.62 -21.82 -2.88
CA PHE A 88 3.92 -22.87 -3.63
C PHE A 88 4.09 -22.66 -5.14
N PRO A 89 5.29 -22.95 -5.71
CA PRO A 89 5.61 -22.64 -7.10
C PRO A 89 4.74 -23.41 -8.11
N ASP A 90 4.20 -24.57 -7.72
CA ASP A 90 3.38 -25.42 -8.59
C ASP A 90 1.92 -24.95 -8.73
N HIS A 91 1.51 -23.94 -7.93
CA HIS A 91 0.13 -23.45 -8.00
C HIS A 91 -0.07 -22.57 -9.24
N ASN A 92 -1.26 -22.69 -9.83
CA ASN A 92 -1.62 -21.89 -10.99
C ASN A 92 -1.79 -20.41 -10.61
N ALA A 93 -0.96 -19.54 -11.16
CA ALA A 93 -0.93 -18.10 -10.87
C ALA A 93 -2.30 -17.43 -11.04
N PHE A 94 -3.01 -17.72 -12.14
CA PHE A 94 -4.32 -17.13 -12.41
C PHE A 94 -5.40 -17.62 -11.44
N LEU A 95 -5.33 -18.88 -11.02
CA LEU A 95 -6.25 -19.41 -10.01
C LEU A 95 -6.05 -18.70 -8.66
N VAL A 96 -4.80 -18.44 -8.27
CA VAL A 96 -4.48 -17.67 -7.07
C VAL A 96 -5.06 -16.27 -7.18
N ASP A 97 -4.87 -15.56 -8.30
CA ASP A 97 -5.41 -14.23 -8.54
C ASP A 97 -6.94 -14.19 -8.35
N ILE A 98 -7.66 -15.16 -8.96
CA ILE A 98 -9.12 -15.23 -8.88
C ILE A 98 -9.60 -15.56 -7.46
N ILE A 99 -8.95 -16.48 -6.75
CA ILE A 99 -9.33 -16.83 -5.36
C ILE A 99 -9.12 -15.63 -4.44
N VAL A 100 -7.99 -14.93 -4.57
CA VAL A 100 -7.71 -13.74 -3.77
C VAL A 100 -8.71 -12.63 -4.09
N PHE A 101 -8.98 -12.36 -5.36
CA PHE A 101 -9.99 -11.38 -5.78
C PHE A 101 -11.38 -11.72 -5.22
N ALA A 102 -11.83 -12.96 -5.38
CA ALA A 102 -13.13 -13.40 -4.88
C ALA A 102 -13.24 -13.26 -3.36
N SER A 103 -12.17 -13.58 -2.63
CA SER A 103 -12.10 -13.42 -1.17
C SER A 103 -12.20 -11.95 -0.76
N LEU A 104 -11.40 -11.08 -1.39
CA LEU A 104 -11.40 -9.63 -1.15
C LEU A 104 -12.75 -9.01 -1.46
N PHE A 105 -13.31 -9.34 -2.63
CA PHE A 105 -14.60 -8.81 -3.06
C PHE A 105 -15.71 -9.26 -2.12
N THR A 106 -15.73 -10.53 -1.72
CA THR A 106 -16.73 -11.07 -0.80
C THR A 106 -16.68 -10.37 0.55
N ILE A 107 -15.49 -10.22 1.15
CA ILE A 107 -15.32 -9.52 2.45
C ILE A 107 -15.80 -8.08 2.34
N ALA A 108 -15.38 -7.35 1.31
CA ALA A 108 -15.77 -5.95 1.10
C ALA A 108 -17.27 -5.81 0.85
N TYR A 109 -17.87 -6.72 0.07
CA TYR A 109 -19.28 -6.69 -0.31
C TYR A 109 -20.24 -7.00 0.86
N ILE A 110 -19.84 -7.89 1.76
CA ILE A 110 -20.64 -8.26 2.93
C ILE A 110 -20.75 -7.07 3.90
N SER A 111 -19.61 -6.50 4.30
CA SER A 111 -19.62 -5.41 5.27
C SER A 111 -18.27 -4.70 5.37
N ALA A 112 -18.30 -3.35 5.41
CA ALA A 112 -17.12 -2.56 5.75
C ALA A 112 -16.57 -2.89 7.16
N ASN A 113 -17.44 -3.20 8.10
CA ASN A 113 -17.03 -3.59 9.44
C ASN A 113 -16.24 -4.90 9.44
N LEU A 114 -16.63 -5.88 8.60
CA LEU A 114 -15.87 -7.10 8.42
C LEU A 114 -14.49 -6.80 7.80
N ALA A 115 -14.44 -5.93 6.80
CA ALA A 115 -13.19 -5.49 6.20
C ALA A 115 -12.24 -4.86 7.24
N ILE A 116 -12.75 -3.97 8.09
CA ILE A 116 -11.98 -3.35 9.17
C ILE A 116 -11.47 -4.41 10.17
N LYS A 117 -12.33 -5.34 10.60
CA LYS A 117 -11.92 -6.41 11.52
C LYS A 117 -10.82 -7.29 10.94
N THR A 118 -10.90 -7.62 9.65
CA THR A 118 -9.86 -8.38 8.94
C THR A 118 -8.53 -7.62 8.95
N GLN A 119 -8.54 -6.30 8.76
CA GLN A 119 -7.33 -5.48 8.83
C GLN A 119 -6.68 -5.49 10.23
N PHE A 120 -7.45 -5.52 11.30
CA PHE A 120 -6.90 -5.65 12.66
C PHE A 120 -6.19 -6.99 12.89
N VAL A 121 -6.76 -8.11 12.37
CA VAL A 121 -6.11 -9.42 12.44
C VAL A 121 -4.78 -9.41 11.67
N ILE A 122 -4.78 -8.86 10.46
CA ILE A 122 -3.58 -8.73 9.63
C ILE A 122 -2.53 -7.85 10.32
N MET A 123 -2.94 -6.76 10.95
CA MET A 123 -2.03 -5.91 11.72
C MET A 123 -1.36 -6.69 12.86
N GLY A 124 -2.08 -7.58 13.52
CA GLY A 124 -1.50 -8.49 14.51
C GLY A 124 -0.40 -9.39 13.90
N ILE A 125 -0.63 -9.94 12.71
CA ILE A 125 0.37 -10.77 12.00
C ILE A 125 1.59 -9.92 11.63
N ILE A 126 1.40 -8.68 11.16
CA ILE A 126 2.50 -7.76 10.84
C ILE A 126 3.32 -7.43 12.08
N ILE A 127 2.69 -7.20 13.23
CA ILE A 127 3.39 -6.97 14.50
C ILE A 127 4.22 -8.21 14.89
N LEU A 128 3.67 -9.41 14.76
CA LEU A 128 4.41 -10.65 15.03
C LEU A 128 5.60 -10.82 14.07
N SER A 129 5.46 -10.41 12.81
CA SER A 129 6.56 -10.39 11.84
C SER A 129 7.68 -9.44 12.30
N LEU A 130 7.35 -8.24 12.76
CA LEU A 130 8.33 -7.29 13.29
C LEU A 130 9.01 -7.83 14.56
N VAL A 131 8.26 -8.51 15.43
CA VAL A 131 8.82 -9.18 16.64
C VAL A 131 9.81 -10.26 16.23
N SER A 132 9.52 -11.06 15.19
CA SER A 132 10.46 -12.06 14.66
C SER A 132 11.79 -11.45 14.20
N ILE A 133 11.73 -10.27 13.55
CA ILE A 133 12.93 -9.53 13.14
C ILE A 133 13.71 -9.01 14.37
N VAL A 134 13.01 -8.48 15.37
CA VAL A 134 13.65 -8.00 16.60
C VAL A 134 14.35 -9.14 17.33
N ILE A 135 13.71 -10.32 17.45
CA ILE A 135 14.34 -11.51 18.05
C ILE A 135 15.59 -11.89 17.25
N ALA A 136 15.51 -11.96 15.91
CA ALA A 136 16.67 -12.26 15.07
C ALA A 136 17.83 -11.27 15.30
N ALA A 137 17.53 -9.99 15.47
CA ALA A 137 18.52 -8.97 15.76
C ALA A 137 19.28 -9.22 17.08
N TYR A 138 18.59 -9.74 18.10
CA TYR A 138 19.20 -10.15 19.38
C TYR A 138 19.91 -11.49 19.31
N ASP A 139 19.40 -12.44 18.53
CA ASP A 139 19.91 -13.82 18.43
C ASP A 139 21.09 -13.93 17.44
N GLY A 140 21.60 -12.82 16.98
CA GLY A 140 22.84 -12.78 16.28
C GLY A 140 22.77 -12.63 14.77
N SER A 141 21.66 -12.27 14.18
CA SER A 141 21.59 -11.96 12.74
C SER A 141 22.39 -10.70 12.34
N MET A 142 22.69 -9.82 13.29
CA MET A 142 23.44 -8.58 13.08
C MET A 142 24.96 -8.77 13.32
N HIS A 143 25.59 -9.70 12.63
CA HIS A 143 27.02 -9.97 12.83
C HIS A 143 27.95 -9.26 11.84
N GLN A 144 27.40 -8.65 10.80
CA GLN A 144 28.23 -8.04 9.77
C GLN A 144 28.51 -6.55 10.08
N PRO A 145 29.76 -6.12 10.05
CA PRO A 145 30.06 -4.69 10.09
C PRO A 145 29.51 -4.01 8.84
N ILE A 146 29.08 -2.76 8.97
CA ILE A 146 28.72 -1.93 7.80
C ILE A 146 30.01 -1.69 7.01
N SER A 147 30.09 -2.25 5.79
CA SER A 147 31.17 -1.98 4.85
C SER A 147 31.03 -0.57 4.25
N GLU A 148 32.10 -0.05 3.65
CA GLU A 148 32.03 1.26 2.97
C GLU A 148 30.95 1.28 1.88
N SER A 149 30.80 0.17 1.12
CA SER A 149 29.77 0.01 0.10
C SER A 149 28.34 -0.01 0.66
N LEU A 150 28.17 -0.42 1.93
CA LEU A 150 26.88 -0.38 2.62
C LEU A 150 26.66 0.93 3.41
N SER A 151 27.68 1.77 3.60
CA SER A 151 27.46 3.10 4.21
C SER A 151 26.87 4.08 3.22
N TRP A 152 27.41 4.18 2.01
CA TRP A 152 26.88 4.93 0.88
C TRP A 152 26.97 4.05 -0.38
N GLY A 153 25.86 3.75 -0.99
CA GLY A 153 25.78 2.73 -2.03
C GLY A 153 26.42 3.13 -3.35
N THR A 154 26.70 2.11 -4.13
CA THR A 154 27.34 2.22 -5.46
C THR A 154 26.33 2.24 -6.61
N PHE A 155 25.03 2.05 -6.33
CA PHE A 155 23.93 2.06 -7.29
C PHE A 155 24.14 1.12 -8.50
N LYS A 156 24.62 -0.09 -8.23
CA LYS A 156 24.94 -1.10 -9.27
C LYS A 156 23.70 -1.63 -10.01
N GLY A 157 22.53 -1.50 -9.44
CA GLY A 157 21.33 -2.17 -9.91
C GLY A 157 21.32 -3.66 -9.59
N SER A 158 20.52 -4.43 -10.31
CA SER A 158 20.55 -5.89 -10.30
C SER A 158 20.62 -6.38 -11.74
N VAL A 159 21.74 -6.94 -12.12
CA VAL A 159 22.02 -7.43 -13.49
C VAL A 159 21.06 -8.56 -13.85
N GLU A 160 20.73 -9.43 -12.89
CA GLU A 160 19.84 -10.59 -13.09
C GLU A 160 18.38 -10.21 -13.40
N ASN A 161 17.95 -9.01 -13.03
CA ASN A 161 16.57 -8.53 -13.17
C ASN A 161 16.40 -7.41 -14.21
N GLY A 162 17.37 -7.24 -15.11
CA GLY A 162 17.29 -6.26 -16.20
C GLY A 162 17.59 -4.81 -15.81
N PHE A 163 17.93 -4.52 -14.55
CA PHE A 163 18.39 -3.21 -14.10
C PHE A 163 19.93 -3.16 -14.20
N GLN A 164 20.44 -2.81 -15.36
CA GLN A 164 21.87 -2.56 -15.55
C GLN A 164 22.19 -1.12 -15.14
N GLY A 165 22.59 -0.96 -13.89
CA GLY A 165 22.82 0.35 -13.31
C GLY A 165 21.53 1.03 -12.83
N THR A 166 21.66 1.78 -11.77
CA THR A 166 20.54 2.58 -11.20
C THR A 166 21.13 3.88 -10.66
N ASP A 167 20.28 4.80 -10.30
CA ASP A 167 20.66 6.04 -9.63
C ASP A 167 19.79 6.26 -8.38
N PHE A 168 20.11 7.31 -7.65
CA PHE A 168 19.40 7.66 -6.43
C PHE A 168 17.88 7.83 -6.67
N TRP A 169 17.49 8.46 -7.78
CA TRP A 169 16.09 8.76 -8.05
C TRP A 169 15.29 7.53 -8.48
N ILE A 170 15.93 6.59 -9.18
CA ILE A 170 15.31 5.30 -9.50
C ILE A 170 15.08 4.49 -8.23
N VAL A 171 16.08 4.42 -7.33
CA VAL A 171 15.94 3.72 -6.04
C VAL A 171 14.90 4.41 -5.16
N PHE A 172 14.85 5.74 -5.15
CA PHE A 172 13.80 6.52 -4.50
C PHE A 172 12.41 6.16 -5.05
N ALA A 173 12.25 6.13 -6.39
CA ALA A 173 10.97 5.81 -7.02
C ALA A 173 10.49 4.39 -6.69
N VAL A 174 11.42 3.43 -6.56
CA VAL A 174 11.10 2.05 -6.13
C VAL A 174 10.67 2.00 -4.67
N PHE A 175 11.26 2.82 -3.79
CA PHE A 175 10.90 2.86 -2.37
C PHE A 175 9.64 3.68 -2.08
N PHE A 176 9.43 4.80 -2.78
CA PHE A 176 8.41 5.79 -2.46
C PHE A 176 6.99 5.22 -2.27
N PRO A 177 6.52 4.22 -3.07
CA PRO A 177 5.24 3.58 -2.86
C PRO A 177 5.04 2.98 -1.45
N ALA A 178 6.13 2.57 -0.79
CA ALA A 178 6.07 2.03 0.58
C ALA A 178 5.69 3.09 1.64
N ALA A 179 5.94 4.37 1.36
CA ALA A 179 5.58 5.50 2.24
C ALA A 179 4.20 6.10 1.91
N THR A 180 3.48 5.57 0.92
CA THR A 180 2.16 6.06 0.47
C THR A 180 1.01 5.38 1.21
N GLY A 181 -0.25 5.67 0.81
CA GLY A 181 -1.44 5.03 1.40
C GLY A 181 -2.13 5.86 2.49
N ILE A 182 -1.66 7.07 2.79
CA ILE A 182 -2.21 7.96 3.82
C ILE A 182 -3.69 8.34 3.62
N MET A 183 -4.19 8.22 2.39
CA MET A 183 -5.58 8.55 2.07
C MET A 183 -6.59 7.47 2.50
N ALA A 184 -6.15 6.30 2.97
CA ALA A 184 -7.04 5.21 3.37
C ALA A 184 -8.02 5.63 4.46
N GLY A 185 -7.57 6.36 5.50
CA GLY A 185 -8.42 6.90 6.56
C GLY A 185 -9.43 7.92 6.04
N ALA A 186 -9.01 8.80 5.12
CA ALA A 186 -9.89 9.79 4.50
C ALA A 186 -10.94 9.13 3.58
N ASN A 187 -10.57 8.08 2.84
CA ASN A 187 -11.51 7.33 1.99
C ASN A 187 -12.61 6.65 2.81
N MET A 188 -12.33 6.35 4.08
CA MET A 188 -13.29 5.73 5.03
C MET A 188 -13.95 6.76 5.98
N SER A 189 -13.85 8.06 5.69
CA SER A 189 -14.37 9.12 6.55
C SER A 189 -15.85 8.96 6.93
N GLY A 190 -16.68 8.43 6.04
CA GLY A 190 -18.10 8.15 6.30
C GLY A 190 -18.37 7.09 7.36
N GLU A 191 -17.39 6.24 7.69
CA GLU A 191 -17.49 5.17 8.70
C GLU A 191 -16.93 5.60 10.07
N LEU A 192 -16.27 6.75 10.14
CA LEU A 192 -15.63 7.23 11.35
C LEU A 192 -16.63 7.99 12.22
N LYS A 193 -16.62 7.72 13.53
CA LYS A 193 -17.46 8.40 14.51
C LYS A 193 -17.15 9.90 14.61
N ASP A 194 -15.86 10.25 14.58
CA ASP A 194 -15.37 11.63 14.57
C ASP A 194 -14.23 11.78 13.55
N PRO A 195 -14.57 12.01 12.26
CA PRO A 195 -13.56 12.13 11.21
C PRO A 195 -12.58 13.28 11.43
N LYS A 196 -13.06 14.40 12.01
CA LYS A 196 -12.24 15.61 12.24
C LYS A 196 -11.05 15.37 13.17
N GLN A 197 -11.19 14.49 14.12
CA GLN A 197 -10.11 14.13 15.04
C GLN A 197 -9.40 12.85 14.63
N SER A 198 -10.15 11.83 14.18
CA SER A 198 -9.62 10.51 13.89
C SER A 198 -8.69 10.49 12.67
N ILE A 199 -9.03 11.24 11.59
CA ILE A 199 -8.20 11.29 10.38
C ILE A 199 -6.83 11.93 10.67
N PRO A 200 -6.73 13.16 11.22
CA PRO A 200 -5.44 13.78 11.49
C PRO A 200 -4.59 12.96 12.45
N LYS A 201 -5.14 12.59 13.61
CA LYS A 201 -4.39 11.85 14.63
C LYS A 201 -3.94 10.49 14.12
N GLY A 202 -4.85 9.71 13.52
CA GLY A 202 -4.54 8.37 13.01
C GLY A 202 -3.49 8.40 11.91
N THR A 203 -3.61 9.32 10.96
CA THR A 203 -2.68 9.44 9.84
C THR A 203 -1.28 9.86 10.33
N LEU A 204 -1.19 10.88 11.20
CA LEU A 204 0.10 11.35 11.71
C LEU A 204 0.79 10.29 12.58
N TRP A 205 0.05 9.57 13.42
CA TRP A 205 0.60 8.45 14.20
C TRP A 205 1.08 7.31 13.28
N ALA A 206 0.31 6.95 12.27
CA ALA A 206 0.71 5.91 11.32
C ALA A 206 2.00 6.27 10.58
N ILE A 207 2.14 7.54 10.12
CA ILE A 207 3.36 8.03 9.48
C ILE A 207 4.55 7.96 10.44
N GLY A 208 4.41 8.46 11.66
CA GLY A 208 5.49 8.48 12.64
C GLY A 208 5.98 7.08 13.03
N VAL A 209 5.05 6.17 13.32
CA VAL A 209 5.38 4.77 13.67
C VAL A 209 6.03 4.07 12.48
N SER A 210 5.46 4.20 11.27
CA SER A 210 6.03 3.58 10.07
C SER A 210 7.43 4.12 9.76
N PHE A 211 7.64 5.42 9.89
CA PHE A 211 8.96 6.03 9.71
C PHE A 211 10.02 5.39 10.60
N VAL A 212 9.74 5.29 11.90
CA VAL A 212 10.66 4.65 12.86
C VAL A 212 10.93 3.19 12.49
N ILE A 213 9.88 2.44 12.12
CA ILE A 213 10.02 1.05 11.71
C ILE A 213 10.93 0.93 10.48
N TYR A 214 10.73 1.75 9.44
CA TYR A 214 11.55 1.68 8.22
C TYR A 214 13.02 2.06 8.47
N ILE A 215 13.29 3.05 9.33
CA ILE A 215 14.67 3.40 9.74
C ILE A 215 15.35 2.23 10.45
N LEU A 216 14.64 1.58 11.39
CA LEU A 216 15.18 0.43 12.14
C LEU A 216 15.35 -0.80 11.24
N LEU A 217 14.41 -1.08 10.35
CA LEU A 217 14.51 -2.19 9.40
C LEU A 217 15.66 -2.00 8.41
N ALA A 218 15.89 -0.77 7.91
CA ALA A 218 17.02 -0.47 7.05
C ALA A 218 18.36 -0.69 7.78
N PHE A 219 18.44 -0.26 9.04
CA PHE A 219 19.61 -0.51 9.89
C PHE A 219 19.81 -2.01 10.11
N TRP A 220 18.79 -2.74 10.54
CA TRP A 220 18.88 -4.18 10.78
C TRP A 220 19.35 -4.94 9.55
N ILE A 221 18.71 -4.70 8.38
CA ILE A 221 19.04 -5.47 7.18
C ILE A 221 20.45 -5.15 6.65
N SER A 222 20.92 -3.91 6.81
CA SER A 222 22.29 -3.52 6.44
C SER A 222 23.37 -4.21 7.29
N ARG A 223 23.00 -4.69 8.50
CA ARG A 223 23.88 -5.40 9.43
C ARG A 223 23.74 -6.93 9.34
N SER A 224 22.69 -7.40 8.68
CA SER A 224 22.34 -8.83 8.64
C SER A 224 22.67 -9.49 7.30
N ALA A 225 22.97 -8.70 6.26
CA ALA A 225 23.21 -9.23 4.92
C ALA A 225 24.31 -8.47 4.17
N THR A 226 24.96 -9.16 3.24
CA THR A 226 25.96 -8.58 2.34
C THR A 226 25.29 -7.78 1.22
N GLU A 227 26.05 -6.86 0.58
CA GLU A 227 25.57 -6.10 -0.58
C GLU A 227 25.01 -7.02 -1.68
N THR A 228 25.72 -8.10 -1.98
CA THR A 228 25.31 -9.06 -3.02
C THR A 228 23.99 -9.75 -2.67
N GLU A 229 23.85 -10.23 -1.43
CA GLU A 229 22.57 -10.82 -0.96
C GLU A 229 21.42 -9.84 -1.06
N LEU A 230 21.64 -8.56 -0.69
CA LEU A 230 20.63 -7.50 -0.74
C LEU A 230 20.17 -7.19 -2.17
N LEU A 231 21.07 -7.29 -3.14
CA LEU A 231 20.77 -7.00 -4.55
C LEU A 231 20.09 -8.16 -5.27
N THR A 232 20.39 -9.41 -4.91
CA THR A 232 19.93 -10.60 -5.63
C THR A 232 18.80 -11.36 -4.95
N ASN A 233 18.69 -11.28 -3.61
CA ASN A 233 17.70 -12.04 -2.85
C ASN A 233 16.54 -11.16 -2.38
N TYR A 234 15.39 -11.27 -3.03
CA TYR A 234 14.18 -10.53 -2.64
C TYR A 234 13.54 -11.05 -1.35
N TYR A 235 13.83 -12.28 -0.95
CA TYR A 235 13.34 -12.91 0.28
C TYR A 235 14.32 -12.77 1.45
N ILE A 236 15.37 -11.95 1.33
CA ILE A 236 16.42 -11.80 2.33
C ILE A 236 15.89 -11.54 3.75
N MET A 237 14.81 -10.78 3.89
CA MET A 237 14.18 -10.52 5.19
C MET A 237 13.54 -11.77 5.79
N VAL A 238 13.06 -12.69 4.96
CA VAL A 238 12.53 -14.01 5.37
C VAL A 238 13.65 -14.90 5.87
N ASP A 239 14.77 -14.93 5.12
CA ASP A 239 15.91 -15.78 5.42
C ASP A 239 16.68 -15.35 6.66
N LYS A 240 16.73 -14.04 6.94
CA LYS A 240 17.46 -13.48 8.10
C LYS A 240 16.57 -13.32 9.35
N ALA A 241 15.25 -13.50 9.24
CA ALA A 241 14.35 -13.43 10.39
C ALA A 241 14.45 -14.69 11.28
N TYR A 242 14.13 -14.55 12.57
CA TYR A 242 14.09 -15.68 13.51
C TYR A 242 13.08 -16.76 13.09
N PHE A 243 11.93 -16.36 12.58
CA PHE A 243 10.90 -17.26 12.06
C PHE A 243 10.38 -16.75 10.70
N GLY A 244 11.01 -17.19 9.62
CA GLY A 244 10.71 -16.77 8.25
C GLY A 244 9.25 -16.91 7.82
N PRO A 245 8.52 -18.00 8.15
CA PRO A 245 7.12 -18.15 7.76
C PRO A 245 6.20 -17.03 8.24
N ILE A 246 6.46 -16.42 9.41
CA ILE A 246 5.64 -15.28 9.88
C ILE A 246 5.90 -14.01 9.06
N ILE A 247 7.11 -13.83 8.53
CA ILE A 247 7.42 -12.71 7.64
C ILE A 247 6.63 -12.84 6.34
N ILE A 248 6.59 -14.05 5.78
CA ILE A 248 5.79 -14.33 4.57
C ILE A 248 4.31 -14.07 4.84
N ALA A 249 3.78 -14.59 5.96
CA ALA A 249 2.39 -14.32 6.37
C ALA A 249 2.13 -12.81 6.53
N GLY A 250 3.11 -12.06 7.05
CA GLY A 250 3.05 -10.60 7.15
C GLY A 250 2.99 -9.91 5.78
N ILE A 251 3.82 -10.33 4.82
CA ILE A 251 3.84 -9.80 3.44
C ILE A 251 2.51 -10.09 2.74
N LEU A 252 2.04 -11.34 2.79
CA LEU A 252 0.76 -11.73 2.21
C LEU A 252 -0.41 -10.99 2.86
N GLY A 253 -0.39 -10.87 4.19
CA GLY A 253 -1.38 -10.11 4.93
C GLY A 253 -1.37 -8.62 4.57
N ALA A 254 -0.20 -7.99 4.47
CA ALA A 254 -0.07 -6.58 4.14
C ALA A 254 -0.60 -6.27 2.72
N THR A 255 -0.27 -7.10 1.73
CA THR A 255 -0.80 -6.96 0.35
C THR A 255 -2.30 -7.17 0.30
N PHE A 256 -2.82 -8.18 1.01
CA PHE A 256 -4.25 -8.45 1.12
C PHE A 256 -5.00 -7.28 1.79
N SER A 257 -4.48 -6.75 2.89
CA SER A 257 -5.05 -5.59 3.60
C SER A 257 -5.08 -4.34 2.72
N SER A 258 -4.00 -4.09 1.98
CA SER A 258 -3.91 -2.94 1.07
C SER A 258 -4.91 -3.06 -0.09
N ALA A 259 -5.06 -4.26 -0.66
CA ALA A 259 -6.08 -4.55 -1.66
C ALA A 259 -7.49 -4.34 -1.12
N LEU A 260 -7.77 -4.82 0.10
CA LEU A 260 -9.07 -4.67 0.75
C LEU A 260 -9.41 -3.20 1.04
N ALA A 261 -8.46 -2.42 1.53
CA ALA A 261 -8.63 -0.99 1.75
C ALA A 261 -8.87 -0.24 0.42
N SER A 262 -8.19 -0.64 -0.64
CA SER A 262 -8.31 -0.03 -1.96
C SER A 262 -9.65 -0.34 -2.64
N ILE A 263 -10.17 -1.56 -2.53
CA ILE A 263 -11.49 -1.93 -3.10
C ILE A 263 -12.63 -1.19 -2.38
N VAL A 264 -12.54 -1.07 -1.06
CA VAL A 264 -13.50 -0.32 -0.26
C VAL A 264 -13.40 1.19 -0.55
N GLY A 265 -12.18 1.72 -0.64
CA GLY A 265 -11.93 3.14 -0.92
C GLY A 265 -12.39 3.57 -2.31
N SER A 266 -12.05 2.81 -3.36
CA SER A 266 -12.44 3.14 -4.73
C SER A 266 -13.95 3.11 -4.92
N SER A 267 -14.66 2.14 -4.35
CA SER A 267 -16.11 2.08 -4.41
C SER A 267 -16.79 3.29 -3.75
N ARG A 268 -16.21 3.84 -2.68
CA ARG A 268 -16.71 5.06 -2.03
C ARG A 268 -16.44 6.33 -2.82
N ILE A 269 -15.32 6.41 -3.52
CA ILE A 269 -15.05 7.51 -4.46
C ILE A 269 -16.10 7.50 -5.57
N LEU A 270 -16.36 6.35 -6.17
CA LEU A 270 -17.36 6.18 -7.23
C LEU A 270 -18.77 6.52 -6.75
N TYR A 271 -19.14 6.08 -5.56
CA TYR A 271 -20.40 6.41 -4.92
C TYR A 271 -20.56 7.93 -4.72
N ALA A 272 -19.56 8.60 -4.16
CA ALA A 272 -19.60 10.04 -3.91
C ALA A 272 -19.68 10.85 -5.22
N MET A 273 -19.01 10.43 -6.29
CA MET A 273 -19.18 11.04 -7.61
C MET A 273 -20.59 10.82 -8.16
N GLY A 274 -21.20 9.69 -7.85
CA GLY A 274 -22.62 9.43 -8.15
C GLY A 274 -23.55 10.37 -7.40
N GLU A 275 -23.39 10.56 -6.10
CA GLU A 275 -24.18 11.50 -5.28
C GLU A 275 -24.11 12.93 -5.83
N HIS A 276 -22.92 13.36 -6.23
CA HIS A 276 -22.71 14.69 -6.79
C HIS A 276 -23.09 14.83 -8.27
N LYS A 277 -23.62 13.77 -8.89
CA LYS A 277 -24.04 13.74 -10.31
C LYS A 277 -22.94 14.08 -11.32
N VAL A 278 -21.70 13.76 -11.00
CA VAL A 278 -20.54 14.01 -11.86
C VAL A 278 -20.45 13.01 -13.01
N LEU A 279 -21.02 11.80 -12.82
CA LEU A 279 -20.92 10.70 -13.78
C LEU A 279 -22.28 10.38 -14.42
N PRO A 280 -22.30 9.79 -15.63
CA PRO A 280 -23.50 9.17 -16.16
C PRO A 280 -23.96 8.03 -15.22
N PHE A 281 -25.25 7.71 -15.23
CA PHE A 281 -25.86 6.71 -14.33
C PHE A 281 -25.72 7.00 -12.83
N SER A 282 -25.56 8.28 -12.46
CA SER A 282 -25.38 8.76 -11.08
C SER A 282 -26.40 8.19 -10.10
N LYS A 283 -27.66 8.10 -10.48
CA LYS A 283 -28.73 7.52 -9.64
C LYS A 283 -28.45 6.07 -9.25
N LEU A 284 -27.89 5.29 -10.17
CA LEU A 284 -27.53 3.89 -9.92
C LEU A 284 -26.31 3.78 -8.98
N LEU A 285 -25.32 4.64 -9.18
CA LEU A 285 -24.09 4.66 -8.40
C LEU A 285 -24.30 5.20 -6.99
N ALA A 286 -25.24 6.13 -6.81
CA ALA A 286 -25.55 6.75 -5.52
C ALA A 286 -26.48 5.90 -4.62
N THR A 287 -26.80 4.67 -5.01
CA THR A 287 -27.64 3.78 -4.17
C THR A 287 -26.80 3.07 -3.11
N THR A 288 -27.34 3.05 -1.90
CA THR A 288 -26.79 2.27 -0.78
C THR A 288 -27.74 1.15 -0.40
N SER A 289 -27.20 0.07 0.17
CA SER A 289 -27.99 -0.97 0.82
C SER A 289 -28.49 -0.50 2.20
N ASP A 290 -29.39 -1.26 2.83
CA ASP A 290 -29.91 -1.00 4.18
C ASP A 290 -28.79 -0.82 5.23
N ASN A 291 -27.64 -1.42 5.00
CA ASN A 291 -26.45 -1.30 5.83
C ASN A 291 -25.52 -0.14 5.41
N GLY A 292 -25.97 0.78 4.57
CA GLY A 292 -25.20 1.94 4.12
C GLY A 292 -24.04 1.62 3.14
N GLN A 293 -23.97 0.38 2.61
CA GLN A 293 -22.90 0.00 1.68
C GLN A 293 -23.25 0.36 0.23
N PRO A 294 -22.33 0.98 -0.54
CA PRO A 294 -22.55 1.36 -1.93
C PRO A 294 -22.38 0.15 -2.87
N ARG A 295 -23.32 -0.80 -2.81
CA ARG A 295 -23.21 -2.09 -3.51
C ARG A 295 -23.04 -1.95 -5.02
N ASN A 296 -23.78 -1.02 -5.65
CA ASN A 296 -23.68 -0.83 -7.10
C ASN A 296 -22.33 -0.25 -7.51
N ALA A 297 -21.82 0.74 -6.76
CA ALA A 297 -20.47 1.26 -7.00
C ALA A 297 -19.40 0.18 -6.78
N MET A 298 -19.60 -0.70 -5.78
CA MET A 298 -18.70 -1.82 -5.52
C MET A 298 -18.73 -2.86 -6.64
N MET A 299 -19.91 -3.19 -7.20
CA MET A 299 -20.01 -4.08 -8.36
C MET A 299 -19.27 -3.52 -9.58
N VAL A 300 -19.44 -2.22 -9.89
CA VAL A 300 -18.71 -1.58 -10.99
C VAL A 300 -17.20 -1.62 -10.75
N THR A 301 -16.77 -1.35 -9.51
CA THR A 301 -15.36 -1.48 -9.13
C THR A 301 -14.84 -2.91 -9.27
N GLY A 302 -15.63 -3.91 -8.85
CA GLY A 302 -15.27 -5.32 -9.01
C GLY A 302 -15.12 -5.73 -10.48
N ILE A 303 -15.99 -5.25 -11.36
CA ILE A 303 -15.89 -5.46 -12.80
C ILE A 303 -14.60 -4.84 -13.36
N LEU A 304 -14.28 -3.61 -12.98
CA LEU A 304 -13.02 -2.95 -13.36
C LEU A 304 -11.81 -3.79 -12.96
N ILE A 305 -11.75 -4.22 -11.70
CA ILE A 305 -10.65 -5.04 -11.17
C ILE A 305 -10.56 -6.37 -11.92
N PHE A 306 -11.70 -7.05 -12.15
CA PHE A 306 -11.70 -8.31 -12.87
C PHE A 306 -11.13 -8.19 -14.28
N PHE A 307 -11.51 -7.16 -15.04
CA PHE A 307 -10.94 -6.93 -16.37
C PHE A 307 -9.44 -6.63 -16.32
N THR A 308 -8.96 -5.90 -15.31
CA THR A 308 -7.53 -5.61 -15.18
C THR A 308 -6.71 -6.83 -14.74
N LEU A 309 -7.29 -7.78 -14.00
CA LEU A 309 -6.66 -9.08 -13.70
C LEU A 309 -6.37 -9.90 -14.96
N LEU A 310 -7.18 -9.73 -16.03
CA LEU A 310 -6.95 -10.43 -17.30
C LEU A 310 -5.66 -9.98 -18.01
N LEU A 311 -5.08 -8.84 -17.64
CA LEU A 311 -3.77 -8.38 -18.15
C LEU A 311 -2.63 -9.28 -17.67
N ARG A 312 -2.79 -10.01 -16.57
CA ARG A 312 -1.87 -11.02 -16.00
C ARG A 312 -0.44 -10.55 -15.75
N ASN A 313 -0.14 -9.28 -15.94
CA ASN A 313 1.20 -8.74 -15.89
C ASN A 313 1.24 -7.50 -14.98
N LEU A 314 2.04 -7.60 -13.89
CA LEU A 314 2.25 -6.50 -12.96
C LEU A 314 2.82 -5.25 -13.65
N ASN A 315 3.78 -5.44 -14.57
CA ASN A 315 4.43 -4.36 -15.30
C ASN A 315 3.50 -3.64 -16.28
N ALA A 316 2.42 -4.30 -16.73
CA ALA A 316 1.40 -3.66 -17.55
C ALA A 316 0.44 -2.79 -16.73
N VAL A 317 0.19 -3.17 -15.47
CA VAL A 317 -0.74 -2.46 -14.58
C VAL A 317 -0.05 -1.32 -13.84
N ALA A 318 1.20 -1.48 -13.43
CA ALA A 318 1.93 -0.52 -12.61
C ALA A 318 1.96 0.92 -13.19
N PRO A 319 2.24 1.16 -14.49
CA PRO A 319 2.20 2.51 -15.06
C PRO A 319 0.81 3.13 -15.04
N LEU A 320 -0.24 2.32 -15.16
CA LEU A 320 -1.63 2.79 -15.14
C LEU A 320 -2.10 3.23 -13.75
N VAL A 321 -1.46 2.76 -12.69
CA VAL A 321 -1.77 3.17 -11.31
C VAL A 321 -1.22 4.56 -11.00
N THR A 322 -0.17 4.99 -11.70
CA THR A 322 0.51 6.28 -11.49
C THR A 322 -0.10 7.43 -12.30
N LEU A 323 -1.18 7.17 -13.03
CA LEU A 323 -1.99 8.19 -13.70
C LEU A 323 -2.75 9.02 -12.65
#